data_0bd29260de8788c29b65beb82af7bfc2
#
_entry.id   0bd29260de8788c29b65beb82af7bfc2
#
_cell.length_a   1.000
_cell.length_b   1.000
_cell.length_c   1.000
_cell.angle_alpha   90.00
_cell.angle_beta   90.00
_cell.angle_gamma   90.00
#
_symmetry.space_group_name_H-M   'P 1'
#
loop_
_entity.id
_entity.type
_entity.pdbx_description
1 polymer ?
#
loop_
_entity_poly.entity_id
_entity_poly.type
_entity_poly.pdbx_seq_one_letter_code
_entity_poly.pdbx_strand_id
1 'polypeptide(L)'
;MGAVGSTVCEMLARMGFTRVHIYDFDTVSDHNITNQMFNFEDIGKLKVDAVEEMMKRINPDICVIKHSLGLQEPYTLSGIAILCVDNIDLRRKIVKANRYNTLVDCFLDFRMRLIDAQYYFADAKIQFQMDNLLGTMNFTHEEAQEETPRSACNVELNVVYTVRTIVSMGIANLVNWLQGQKAKTMILTNMESLKFIATTAVEPKKKSAIERIIAAGAKANAV
;
A
#
# COMPACT_ATOMS: atom_id res chain seq x y z
N MET A 1 -5.88 -6.79 7.84
CA MET A 1 -6.03 -7.89 6.86
C MET A 1 -7.39 -7.77 6.15
N GLY A 2 -7.76 -6.54 5.75
CA GLY A 2 -8.96 -6.31 4.96
C GLY A 2 -8.84 -6.85 3.52
N ALA A 3 -9.64 -6.30 2.57
CA ALA A 3 -9.69 -6.77 1.19
C ALA A 3 -8.32 -6.80 0.50
N VAL A 4 -7.55 -5.73 0.59
CA VAL A 4 -6.18 -5.67 0.04
C VAL A 4 -5.25 -6.62 0.78
N GLY A 5 -5.18 -6.51 2.11
CA GLY A 5 -4.21 -7.27 2.91
C GLY A 5 -4.36 -8.78 2.77
N SER A 6 -5.60 -9.30 2.82
CA SER A 6 -5.86 -10.73 2.64
C SER A 6 -5.51 -11.21 1.22
N THR A 7 -5.82 -10.41 0.19
CA THR A 7 -5.45 -10.73 -1.20
C THR A 7 -3.92 -10.70 -1.41
N VAL A 8 -3.22 -9.72 -0.83
CA VAL A 8 -1.74 -9.69 -0.85
C VAL A 8 -1.16 -10.94 -0.22
N CYS A 9 -1.64 -11.33 0.97
CA CYS A 9 -1.15 -12.51 1.69
C CYS A 9 -1.34 -13.79 0.87
N GLU A 10 -2.49 -13.95 0.22
CA GLU A 10 -2.76 -15.09 -0.68
C GLU A 10 -1.74 -15.15 -1.81
N MET A 11 -1.47 -14.02 -2.48
CA MET A 11 -0.51 -13.95 -3.57
C MET A 11 0.92 -14.23 -3.09
N LEU A 12 1.35 -13.65 -1.96
CA LEU A 12 2.68 -13.89 -1.41
C LEU A 12 2.91 -15.38 -1.08
N ALA A 13 1.91 -16.07 -0.51
CA ALA A 13 1.99 -17.50 -0.24
C ALA A 13 2.15 -18.32 -1.53
N ARG A 14 1.36 -18.02 -2.59
CA ARG A 14 1.46 -18.69 -3.90
C ARG A 14 2.79 -18.43 -4.63
N MET A 15 3.39 -17.28 -4.39
CA MET A 15 4.65 -16.89 -5.03
C MET A 15 5.89 -17.40 -4.28
N GLY A 16 5.71 -18.16 -3.18
CA GLY A 16 6.80 -18.79 -2.45
C GLY A 16 7.56 -17.84 -1.51
N PHE A 17 6.93 -16.74 -1.08
CA PHE A 17 7.49 -15.97 0.04
C PHE A 17 7.50 -16.83 1.29
N THR A 18 8.62 -16.85 2.00
CA THR A 18 8.84 -17.80 3.11
C THR A 18 8.63 -17.20 4.49
N ARG A 19 8.65 -15.88 4.62
CA ARG A 19 8.49 -15.19 5.92
C ARG A 19 7.67 -13.93 5.77
N VAL A 20 6.54 -13.85 6.49
CA VAL A 20 5.61 -12.72 6.43
C VAL A 20 5.18 -12.33 7.84
N HIS A 21 5.26 -11.04 8.16
CA HIS A 21 4.67 -10.44 9.35
C HIS A 21 3.31 -9.83 8.98
N ILE A 22 2.27 -10.19 9.70
CA ILE A 22 0.91 -9.68 9.48
C ILE A 22 0.39 -8.98 10.74
N TYR A 23 -0.22 -7.81 10.55
CA TYR A 23 -0.68 -6.92 11.61
C TYR A 23 -2.17 -6.65 11.40
N ASP A 24 -3.01 -7.07 12.32
CA ASP A 24 -4.45 -6.75 12.35
C ASP A 24 -5.02 -7.12 13.71
N PHE A 25 -5.95 -6.33 14.22
CA PHE A 25 -6.62 -6.57 15.51
C PHE A 25 -8.09 -6.97 15.37
N ASP A 26 -8.63 -6.96 14.13
CA ASP A 26 -10.03 -7.25 13.86
C ASP A 26 -10.33 -8.75 13.87
N THR A 27 -11.63 -9.02 14.02
CA THR A 27 -12.25 -10.34 13.81
C THR A 27 -12.92 -10.38 12.46
N VAL A 28 -13.00 -11.57 11.87
CA VAL A 28 -13.76 -11.81 10.64
C VAL A 28 -15.25 -11.74 10.95
N SER A 29 -16.00 -10.98 10.16
CA SER A 29 -17.44 -10.86 10.22
C SER A 29 -18.07 -11.22 8.87
N ASP A 30 -19.37 -11.42 8.84
CA ASP A 30 -20.13 -11.86 7.65
C ASP A 30 -19.92 -10.95 6.43
N HIS A 31 -19.91 -9.64 6.61
CA HIS A 31 -19.68 -8.68 5.52
C HIS A 31 -18.25 -8.75 4.93
N ASN A 32 -17.29 -9.35 5.64
CA ASN A 32 -15.93 -9.52 5.14
C ASN A 32 -15.83 -10.59 4.05
N ILE A 33 -16.77 -11.53 4.01
CA ILE A 33 -16.76 -12.66 3.05
C ILE A 33 -16.91 -12.16 1.61
N THR A 34 -17.60 -11.04 1.40
CA THR A 34 -17.96 -10.54 0.07
C THR A 34 -16.77 -10.02 -0.75
N ASN A 35 -15.71 -9.54 -0.08
CA ASN A 35 -14.59 -8.87 -0.76
C ASN A 35 -13.20 -9.18 -0.19
N GLN A 36 -13.11 -9.96 0.91
CA GLN A 36 -11.86 -10.39 1.52
C GLN A 36 -11.64 -11.89 1.26
N MET A 37 -10.46 -12.40 1.58
CA MET A 37 -10.10 -13.82 1.31
C MET A 37 -10.54 -14.77 2.42
N PHE A 38 -11.61 -14.45 3.12
CA PHE A 38 -12.19 -15.26 4.18
C PHE A 38 -13.35 -16.11 3.65
N ASN A 39 -13.56 -17.25 4.28
CA ASN A 39 -14.67 -18.14 4.05
C ASN A 39 -15.69 -18.06 5.19
N PHE A 40 -16.85 -18.66 5.01
CA PHE A 40 -17.92 -18.65 6.01
C PHE A 40 -17.46 -19.25 7.36
N GLU A 41 -16.62 -20.29 7.34
CA GLU A 41 -16.04 -20.91 8.53
C GLU A 41 -15.01 -20.06 9.28
N ASP A 42 -14.59 -18.94 8.71
CA ASP A 42 -13.64 -18.03 9.34
C ASP A 42 -14.34 -16.97 10.21
N ILE A 43 -15.66 -16.83 10.10
CA ILE A 43 -16.44 -15.87 10.89
C ILE A 43 -16.19 -16.10 12.39
N GLY A 44 -15.83 -15.01 13.08
CA GLY A 44 -15.50 -15.03 14.51
C GLY A 44 -14.03 -15.28 14.84
N LYS A 45 -13.20 -15.74 13.90
CA LYS A 45 -11.73 -15.83 14.09
C LYS A 45 -11.09 -14.43 14.03
N LEU A 46 -9.92 -14.27 14.66
CA LEU A 46 -9.08 -13.11 14.37
C LEU A 46 -8.66 -13.13 12.90
N LYS A 47 -8.66 -11.99 12.22
CA LYS A 47 -8.24 -11.91 10.80
C LYS A 47 -6.82 -12.43 10.59
N VAL A 48 -5.91 -12.20 11.52
CA VAL A 48 -4.53 -12.72 11.45
C VAL A 48 -4.50 -14.27 11.53
N ASP A 49 -5.41 -14.90 12.29
CA ASP A 49 -5.48 -16.35 12.38
C ASP A 49 -6.02 -16.96 11.09
N ALA A 50 -7.12 -16.43 10.58
CA ALA A 50 -7.71 -16.89 9.33
C ALA A 50 -6.76 -16.73 8.14
N VAL A 51 -6.03 -15.60 8.07
CA VAL A 51 -5.00 -15.37 7.03
C VAL A 51 -3.84 -16.35 7.17
N GLU A 52 -3.34 -16.62 8.39
CA GLU A 52 -2.29 -17.62 8.59
C GLU A 52 -2.74 -18.99 8.10
N GLU A 53 -3.93 -19.45 8.49
CA GLU A 53 -4.49 -20.72 8.05
C GLU A 53 -4.59 -20.81 6.52
N MET A 54 -5.08 -19.75 5.86
CA MET A 54 -5.14 -19.66 4.41
C MET A 54 -3.74 -19.78 3.78
N MET A 55 -2.78 -19.00 4.27
CA MET A 55 -1.41 -18.99 3.74
C MET A 55 -0.73 -20.36 3.88
N LYS A 56 -0.89 -21.03 5.03
CA LYS A 56 -0.34 -22.36 5.28
C LYS A 56 -1.00 -23.47 4.46
N ARG A 57 -2.28 -23.33 4.11
CA ARG A 57 -2.93 -24.26 3.15
C ARG A 57 -2.36 -24.13 1.74
N ILE A 58 -1.86 -22.95 1.36
CA ILE A 58 -1.24 -22.70 0.06
C ILE A 58 0.24 -23.10 0.06
N ASN A 59 0.98 -22.67 1.08
CA ASN A 59 2.40 -22.94 1.26
C ASN A 59 2.66 -23.39 2.70
N PRO A 60 2.75 -24.72 2.95
CA PRO A 60 2.92 -25.25 4.32
C PRO A 60 4.22 -24.79 5.01
N ASP A 61 5.23 -24.44 4.23
CA ASP A 61 6.55 -24.03 4.76
C ASP A 61 6.64 -22.54 5.09
N ILE A 62 5.57 -21.77 4.86
CA ILE A 62 5.59 -20.33 5.14
C ILE A 62 5.59 -20.05 6.63
N CYS A 63 6.53 -19.20 7.07
CA CYS A 63 6.56 -18.67 8.42
C CYS A 63 5.73 -17.40 8.52
N VAL A 64 4.55 -17.47 9.11
CA VAL A 64 3.67 -16.32 9.37
C VAL A 64 3.82 -15.87 10.81
N ILE A 65 4.20 -14.61 11.03
CA ILE A 65 4.34 -14.01 12.35
C ILE A 65 3.17 -13.04 12.53
N LYS A 66 2.27 -13.38 13.45
CA LYS A 66 1.02 -12.65 13.70
C LYS A 66 1.21 -11.58 14.77
N HIS A 67 0.65 -10.40 14.53
CA HIS A 67 0.58 -9.28 15.46
C HIS A 67 -0.89 -8.85 15.63
N SER A 68 -1.57 -9.50 16.57
CA SER A 68 -3.01 -9.32 16.83
C SER A 68 -3.38 -8.00 17.50
N LEU A 69 -2.41 -7.19 17.91
CA LEU A 69 -2.64 -5.84 18.46
C LEU A 69 -2.47 -4.75 17.36
N GLY A 70 -2.23 -5.15 16.11
CA GLY A 70 -1.85 -4.23 15.05
C GLY A 70 -0.42 -3.71 15.20
N LEU A 71 -0.03 -2.77 14.34
CA LEU A 71 1.28 -2.14 14.41
C LEU A 71 1.27 -1.02 15.45
N GLN A 72 2.14 -1.16 16.48
CA GLN A 72 2.25 -0.22 17.59
C GLN A 72 3.39 0.79 17.37
N GLU A 73 3.28 1.96 18.04
CA GLU A 73 4.40 2.90 18.09
C GLU A 73 5.65 2.23 18.72
N PRO A 74 6.84 2.54 18.22
CA PRO A 74 7.23 3.62 17.29
C PRO A 74 7.07 3.31 15.79
N TYR A 75 6.23 2.37 15.37
CA TYR A 75 5.97 1.97 13.97
C TYR A 75 7.22 1.52 13.19
N THR A 76 8.22 0.96 13.88
CA THR A 76 9.46 0.50 13.24
C THR A 76 9.22 -0.78 12.44
N LEU A 77 9.67 -0.79 11.18
CA LEU A 77 9.53 -1.89 10.24
C LEU A 77 10.89 -2.37 9.71
N SER A 78 10.90 -3.51 9.04
CA SER A 78 12.06 -4.02 8.30
C SER A 78 11.60 -4.79 7.06
N GLY A 79 12.47 -4.87 6.06
CA GLY A 79 12.19 -5.55 4.80
C GLY A 79 11.19 -4.79 3.92
N ILE A 80 10.30 -5.53 3.27
CA ILE A 80 9.29 -4.98 2.37
C ILE A 80 8.05 -4.59 3.17
N ALA A 81 7.72 -3.32 3.21
CA ALA A 81 6.55 -2.78 3.92
C ALA A 81 5.36 -2.61 2.97
N ILE A 82 4.25 -3.31 3.25
CA ILE A 82 3.03 -3.25 2.44
C ILE A 82 1.90 -2.62 3.26
N LEU A 83 1.45 -1.44 2.84
CA LEU A 83 0.43 -0.66 3.53
C LEU A 83 -0.96 -1.03 3.00
N CYS A 84 -1.74 -1.71 3.85
CA CYS A 84 -3.10 -2.18 3.54
C CYS A 84 -4.15 -1.61 4.50
N VAL A 85 -3.77 -0.67 5.39
CA VAL A 85 -4.68 -0.03 6.32
C VAL A 85 -5.56 0.99 5.59
N ASP A 86 -6.77 1.24 6.05
CA ASP A 86 -7.71 2.21 5.48
C ASP A 86 -7.42 3.67 5.92
N ASN A 87 -6.81 3.84 7.09
CA ASN A 87 -6.53 5.15 7.68
C ASN A 87 -5.28 5.81 7.07
N ILE A 88 -5.46 6.92 6.35
CA ILE A 88 -4.36 7.63 5.68
C ILE A 88 -3.39 8.30 6.67
N ASP A 89 -3.87 8.74 7.84
CA ASP A 89 -3.03 9.36 8.85
C ASP A 89 -2.09 8.33 9.48
N LEU A 90 -2.58 7.10 9.70
CA LEU A 90 -1.75 5.98 10.15
C LEU A 90 -0.70 5.62 9.09
N ARG A 91 -1.07 5.54 7.80
CA ARG A 91 -0.12 5.31 6.70
C ARG A 91 0.99 6.35 6.73
N ARG A 92 0.62 7.64 6.85
CA ARG A 92 1.57 8.75 6.92
C ARG A 92 2.50 8.65 8.12
N LYS A 93 1.99 8.29 9.31
CA LYS A 93 2.80 8.05 10.52
C LYS A 93 3.81 6.94 10.31
N ILE A 94 3.38 5.80 9.76
CA ILE A 94 4.24 4.65 9.47
C ILE A 94 5.36 5.03 8.50
N VAL A 95 5.04 5.68 7.38
CA VAL A 95 6.05 6.08 6.38
C VAL A 95 7.01 7.12 6.96
N LYS A 96 6.51 8.10 7.73
CA LYS A 96 7.37 9.11 8.39
C LYS A 96 8.32 8.47 9.40
N ALA A 97 7.86 7.55 10.23
CA ALA A 97 8.69 6.86 11.22
C ALA A 97 9.83 6.05 10.58
N ASN A 98 9.61 5.57 9.35
CA ASN A 98 10.58 4.74 8.62
C ASN A 98 11.30 5.49 7.48
N ARG A 99 11.15 6.81 7.35
CA ARG A 99 11.70 7.59 6.22
C ARG A 99 13.21 7.45 6.05
N TYR A 100 13.93 7.28 7.17
CA TYR A 100 15.38 7.13 7.19
C TYR A 100 15.82 5.76 7.76
N ASN A 101 14.87 4.83 7.89
CA ASN A 101 15.15 3.51 8.42
C ASN A 101 15.79 2.64 7.33
N THR A 102 17.06 2.32 7.50
CA THR A 102 17.86 1.50 6.55
C THR A 102 17.49 0.02 6.55
N LEU A 103 16.66 -0.42 7.50
CA LEU A 103 16.16 -1.80 7.57
C LEU A 103 14.95 -2.03 6.66
N VAL A 104 14.29 -0.97 6.19
CA VAL A 104 13.20 -1.06 5.22
C VAL A 104 13.78 -1.01 3.81
N ASP A 105 13.40 -1.95 2.96
CA ASP A 105 13.84 -2.02 1.57
C ASP A 105 12.95 -1.16 0.66
N CYS A 106 11.63 -1.31 0.78
CA CYS A 106 10.68 -0.53 -0.01
C CYS A 106 9.29 -0.46 0.66
N PHE A 107 8.49 0.48 0.21
CA PHE A 107 7.07 0.61 0.54
C PHE A 107 6.20 0.32 -0.68
N LEU A 108 5.14 -0.46 -0.45
CA LEU A 108 4.01 -0.63 -1.35
C LEU A 108 2.77 -0.08 -0.65
N ASP A 109 2.08 0.86 -1.27
CA ASP A 109 0.89 1.49 -0.70
C ASP A 109 -0.30 1.33 -1.64
N PHE A 110 -1.29 0.56 -1.20
CA PHE A 110 -2.50 0.25 -1.96
C PHE A 110 -3.68 1.08 -1.43
N ARG A 111 -4.33 1.82 -2.30
CA ARG A 111 -5.53 2.61 -2.00
C ARG A 111 -6.63 2.32 -3.00
N MET A 112 -7.85 2.25 -2.51
CA MET A 112 -9.00 1.95 -3.36
C MET A 112 -10.22 2.77 -2.99
N ARG A 113 -11.05 3.01 -3.99
CA ARG A 113 -12.37 3.63 -3.86
C ARG A 113 -13.27 3.07 -4.96
N LEU A 114 -14.18 2.15 -4.62
CA LEU A 114 -15.08 1.49 -5.58
C LEU A 114 -14.33 0.89 -6.78
N ILE A 115 -14.51 1.56 -7.94
CA ILE A 115 -13.94 1.16 -9.22
C ILE A 115 -12.55 1.75 -9.49
N ASP A 116 -12.12 2.70 -8.64
CA ASP A 116 -10.81 3.34 -8.74
C ASP A 116 -9.82 2.72 -7.77
N ALA A 117 -8.60 2.49 -8.23
CA ALA A 117 -7.52 2.07 -7.36
C ALA A 117 -6.20 2.76 -7.71
N GLN A 118 -5.41 2.96 -6.68
CA GLN A 118 -4.10 3.59 -6.74
C GLN A 118 -3.10 2.68 -6.03
N TYR A 119 -1.94 2.56 -6.62
CA TYR A 119 -0.80 1.91 -6.04
C TYR A 119 0.40 2.85 -6.12
N TYR A 120 1.12 2.96 -5.01
CA TYR A 120 2.36 3.71 -4.94
C TYR A 120 3.49 2.81 -4.46
N PHE A 121 4.67 3.01 -5.04
CA PHE A 121 5.89 2.31 -4.69
C PHE A 121 6.99 3.32 -4.35
N ALA A 122 7.74 3.05 -3.30
CA ALA A 122 8.95 3.80 -2.97
C ALA A 122 10.06 2.85 -2.53
N ASP A 123 11.19 2.88 -3.23
CA ASP A 123 12.46 2.31 -2.75
C ASP A 123 12.93 3.18 -1.57
N ALA A 124 13.04 2.58 -0.38
CA ALA A 124 13.37 3.30 0.84
C ALA A 124 14.80 3.89 0.83
N LYS A 125 15.66 3.39 -0.06
CA LYS A 125 17.02 3.89 -0.26
C LYS A 125 17.06 5.14 -1.15
N ILE A 126 15.94 5.47 -1.83
CA ILE A 126 15.81 6.62 -2.72
C ILE A 126 14.94 7.69 -2.05
N GLN A 127 15.58 8.67 -1.39
CA GLN A 127 14.89 9.69 -0.60
C GLN A 127 13.80 10.43 -1.40
N PHE A 128 14.06 10.73 -2.66
CA PHE A 128 13.09 11.37 -3.56
C PHE A 128 11.79 10.53 -3.71
N GLN A 129 11.89 9.20 -3.78
CA GLN A 129 10.71 8.34 -3.86
C GLN A 129 9.93 8.31 -2.54
N MET A 130 10.63 8.33 -1.40
CA MET A 130 10.01 8.44 -0.08
C MET A 130 9.26 9.77 0.09
N ASP A 131 9.86 10.87 -0.37
CA ASP A 131 9.24 12.20 -0.33
C ASP A 131 8.02 12.27 -1.24
N ASN A 132 8.07 11.68 -2.43
CA ASN A 132 6.92 11.57 -3.31
C ASN A 132 5.80 10.74 -2.69
N LEU A 133 6.12 9.59 -2.09
CA LEU A 133 5.11 8.77 -1.41
C LEU A 133 4.42 9.57 -0.29
N LEU A 134 5.18 10.27 0.56
CA LEU A 134 4.63 11.15 1.60
C LEU A 134 3.81 12.29 1.02
N GLY A 135 4.23 12.87 -0.10
CA GLY A 135 3.50 13.92 -0.81
C GLY A 135 2.11 13.49 -1.30
N THR A 136 1.91 12.20 -1.57
CA THR A 136 0.60 11.66 -1.94
C THR A 136 -0.37 11.47 -0.76
N MET A 137 0.07 11.73 0.46
CA MET A 137 -0.71 11.56 1.70
C MET A 137 -1.08 12.91 2.36
N ASN A 138 -1.12 14.02 1.58
CA ASN A 138 -1.38 15.37 2.10
C ASN A 138 -2.87 15.69 2.22
N PHE A 139 -3.67 14.76 2.72
CA PHE A 139 -5.09 14.92 3.05
C PHE A 139 -5.38 14.14 4.34
N THR A 140 -6.50 14.45 5.01
CA THR A 140 -6.88 13.81 6.27
C THR A 140 -7.72 12.56 6.02
N HIS A 141 -7.90 11.76 7.09
CA HIS A 141 -8.76 10.59 7.01
C HIS A 141 -10.23 10.99 6.85
N GLU A 142 -10.65 12.09 7.50
CA GLU A 142 -12.00 12.64 7.36
C GLU A 142 -12.28 13.06 5.91
N GLU A 143 -11.37 13.81 5.27
CA GLU A 143 -11.51 14.20 3.85
C GLU A 143 -11.62 12.96 2.93
N ALA A 144 -10.83 11.91 3.20
CA ALA A 144 -10.91 10.67 2.43
C ALA A 144 -12.26 9.94 2.62
N GLN A 145 -12.82 9.97 3.84
CA GLN A 145 -14.13 9.35 4.14
C GLN A 145 -15.29 10.10 3.51
N GLU A 146 -15.27 11.42 3.52
CA GLU A 146 -16.30 12.25 2.87
C GLU A 146 -16.43 11.97 1.37
N GLU A 147 -15.30 11.70 0.72
CA GLU A 147 -15.28 11.35 -0.69
C GLU A 147 -15.62 9.89 -0.99
N THR A 148 -15.65 9.00 0.00
CA THR A 148 -15.87 7.57 -0.22
C THR A 148 -17.37 7.27 -0.35
N PRO A 149 -17.84 6.74 -1.49
CA PRO A 149 -19.24 6.38 -1.67
C PRO A 149 -19.66 5.26 -0.72
N ARG A 150 -20.81 5.43 -0.08
CA ARG A 150 -21.42 4.43 0.80
C ARG A 150 -22.73 3.94 0.21
N SER A 151 -23.07 2.69 0.50
CA SER A 151 -24.38 2.15 0.15
C SER A 151 -25.50 2.79 0.98
N ALA A 152 -26.74 2.56 0.61
CA ALA A 152 -27.92 2.98 1.39
C ALA A 152 -27.90 2.45 2.84
N CYS A 153 -27.18 1.35 3.09
CA CYS A 153 -26.97 0.76 4.42
C CYS A 153 -25.69 1.27 5.12
N ASN A 154 -25.08 2.36 4.63
CA ASN A 154 -23.84 2.95 5.15
C ASN A 154 -22.60 2.02 5.13
N VAL A 155 -22.60 1.01 4.25
CA VAL A 155 -21.47 0.09 4.04
C VAL A 155 -20.58 0.64 2.92
N GLU A 156 -19.28 0.65 3.14
CA GLU A 156 -18.31 1.02 2.11
C GLU A 156 -18.33 0.00 0.97
N LEU A 157 -18.49 0.52 -0.25
CA LEU A 157 -18.56 -0.31 -1.44
C LEU A 157 -17.15 -0.60 -1.95
N ASN A 158 -16.65 -1.81 -1.67
CA ASN A 158 -15.42 -2.33 -2.25
C ASN A 158 -15.75 -3.47 -3.21
N VAL A 159 -15.19 -3.42 -4.40
CA VAL A 159 -15.45 -4.44 -5.41
C VAL A 159 -14.24 -5.34 -5.62
N VAL A 160 -14.49 -6.64 -5.57
CA VAL A 160 -13.47 -7.70 -5.60
C VAL A 160 -12.52 -7.55 -6.79
N TYR A 161 -13.04 -7.25 -7.98
CA TYR A 161 -12.22 -7.14 -9.19
C TYR A 161 -11.25 -5.95 -9.13
N THR A 162 -11.63 -4.83 -8.51
CA THR A 162 -10.75 -3.66 -8.31
C THR A 162 -9.59 -4.04 -7.40
N VAL A 163 -9.90 -4.68 -6.27
CA VAL A 163 -8.89 -5.18 -5.31
C VAL A 163 -7.90 -6.09 -6.00
N ARG A 164 -8.39 -7.14 -6.66
CA ARG A 164 -7.53 -8.16 -7.28
C ARG A 164 -6.67 -7.59 -8.39
N THR A 165 -7.21 -6.68 -9.18
CA THR A 165 -6.47 -6.03 -10.27
C THR A 165 -5.31 -5.21 -9.73
N ILE A 166 -5.56 -4.29 -8.78
CA ILE A 166 -4.49 -3.41 -8.29
C ILE A 166 -3.45 -4.19 -7.48
N VAL A 167 -3.85 -5.19 -6.71
CA VAL A 167 -2.92 -6.06 -5.98
C VAL A 167 -2.06 -6.85 -6.94
N SER A 168 -2.63 -7.45 -7.99
CA SER A 168 -1.87 -8.17 -9.01
C SER A 168 -0.83 -7.29 -9.70
N MET A 169 -1.20 -6.07 -10.07
CA MET A 169 -0.28 -5.10 -10.68
C MET A 169 0.83 -4.67 -9.71
N GLY A 170 0.49 -4.38 -8.45
CA GLY A 170 1.45 -3.97 -7.44
C GLY A 170 2.44 -5.07 -7.09
N ILE A 171 1.98 -6.32 -6.95
CA ILE A 171 2.87 -7.46 -6.70
C ILE A 171 3.75 -7.77 -7.92
N ALA A 172 3.22 -7.69 -9.15
CA ALA A 172 4.03 -7.82 -10.35
C ALA A 172 5.14 -6.75 -10.40
N ASN A 173 4.82 -5.52 -10.03
CA ASN A 173 5.79 -4.43 -9.93
C ASN A 173 6.87 -4.68 -8.86
N LEU A 174 6.49 -5.26 -7.71
CA LEU A 174 7.43 -5.69 -6.67
C LEU A 174 8.38 -6.76 -7.20
N VAL A 175 7.87 -7.77 -7.90
CA VAL A 175 8.70 -8.85 -8.49
C VAL A 175 9.69 -8.29 -9.49
N ASN A 176 9.25 -7.39 -10.38
CA ASN A 176 10.14 -6.70 -11.31
C ASN A 176 11.27 -5.96 -10.57
N TRP A 177 10.95 -5.25 -9.48
CA TRP A 177 11.94 -4.57 -8.67
C TRP A 177 12.92 -5.54 -7.99
N LEU A 178 12.42 -6.65 -7.44
CA LEU A 178 13.26 -7.71 -6.83
C LEU A 178 14.22 -8.35 -7.87
N GLN A 179 13.82 -8.38 -9.14
CA GLN A 179 14.65 -8.85 -10.26
C GLN A 179 15.60 -7.77 -10.80
N GLY A 180 15.72 -6.62 -10.13
CA GLY A 180 16.60 -5.52 -10.51
C GLY A 180 16.06 -4.60 -11.62
N GLN A 181 14.80 -4.75 -11.99
CA GLN A 181 14.16 -3.86 -12.96
C GLN A 181 13.68 -2.56 -12.26
N LYS A 182 13.48 -1.49 -13.05
CA LYS A 182 12.97 -0.23 -12.54
C LYS A 182 11.48 -0.33 -12.22
N ALA A 183 11.13 -0.24 -10.95
CA ALA A 183 9.74 -0.23 -10.51
C ALA A 183 8.98 1.02 -10.99
N LYS A 184 7.69 0.86 -11.23
CA LYS A 184 6.76 1.98 -11.38
C LYS A 184 6.46 2.58 -10.01
N THR A 185 6.60 3.88 -9.87
CA THR A 185 6.32 4.56 -8.59
C THR A 185 4.84 4.84 -8.36
N MET A 186 4.03 4.78 -9.41
CA MET A 186 2.59 4.95 -9.35
C MET A 186 1.89 4.11 -10.41
N ILE A 187 0.80 3.44 -10.01
CA ILE A 187 -0.16 2.78 -10.91
C ILE A 187 -1.55 3.27 -10.53
N LEU A 188 -2.30 3.77 -11.51
CA LEU A 188 -3.70 4.18 -11.36
C LEU A 188 -4.56 3.29 -12.23
N THR A 189 -5.71 2.86 -11.71
CA THR A 189 -6.68 2.06 -12.46
C THR A 189 -8.08 2.61 -12.26
N ASN A 190 -8.86 2.62 -13.33
CA ASN A 190 -10.31 2.85 -13.27
C ASN A 190 -11.01 1.70 -14.00
N MET A 191 -11.82 0.96 -13.28
CA MET A 191 -12.41 -0.30 -13.76
C MET A 191 -13.64 -0.08 -14.64
N GLU A 192 -14.29 1.08 -14.59
CA GLU A 192 -15.40 1.42 -15.49
C GLU A 192 -14.89 1.69 -16.91
N SER A 193 -13.89 2.55 -17.01
CA SER A 193 -13.29 2.91 -18.32
C SER A 193 -12.21 1.94 -18.79
N LEU A 194 -11.86 0.94 -17.96
CA LEU A 194 -10.74 -0.01 -18.17
C LEU A 194 -9.42 0.69 -18.50
N LYS A 195 -9.18 1.84 -17.87
CA LYS A 195 -7.95 2.62 -18.03
C LYS A 195 -6.93 2.25 -16.96
N PHE A 196 -5.69 2.07 -17.42
CA PHE A 196 -4.53 1.78 -16.60
C PHE A 196 -3.40 2.74 -16.93
N ILE A 197 -2.85 3.41 -15.92
CA ILE A 197 -1.72 4.33 -16.07
C ILE A 197 -0.62 3.87 -15.12
N ALA A 198 0.58 3.63 -15.65
CA ALA A 198 1.74 3.27 -14.85
C ALA A 198 2.89 4.24 -15.15
N THR A 199 3.37 4.95 -14.14
CA THR A 199 4.43 5.96 -14.27
C THR A 199 5.58 5.69 -13.31
N THR A 200 6.74 6.25 -13.64
CA THR A 200 7.90 6.28 -12.76
C THR A 200 8.25 7.74 -12.49
N ALA A 201 8.27 8.15 -11.22
CA ALA A 201 8.69 9.48 -10.86
C ALA A 201 10.16 9.71 -11.26
N VAL A 202 10.42 10.85 -11.85
CA VAL A 202 11.77 11.28 -12.26
C VAL A 202 12.22 12.36 -11.29
N GLU A 203 13.38 12.16 -10.67
CA GLU A 203 13.97 13.19 -9.83
C GLU A 203 14.25 14.44 -10.66
N PRO A 204 13.76 15.62 -10.25
CA PRO A 204 14.03 16.84 -10.99
C PRO A 204 15.53 17.09 -11.01
N LYS A 205 16.05 17.38 -12.20
CA LYS A 205 17.47 17.75 -12.35
C LYS A 205 17.79 18.89 -11.38
N LYS A 206 18.80 18.70 -10.55
CA LYS A 206 19.30 19.80 -9.70
C LYS A 206 19.70 20.94 -10.63
N LYS A 207 19.07 22.12 -10.45
CA LYS A 207 19.49 23.32 -11.18
C LYS A 207 20.97 23.52 -10.93
N SER A 208 21.72 23.77 -11.98
CA SER A 208 23.14 24.12 -11.87
C SER A 208 23.32 25.37 -10.99
N ALA A 209 24.50 25.58 -10.45
CA ALA A 209 24.79 26.79 -9.67
C ALA A 209 24.45 28.07 -10.47
N ILE A 210 24.73 28.07 -11.77
CA ILE A 210 24.43 29.16 -12.71
C ILE A 210 22.92 29.39 -12.82
N GLU A 211 22.10 28.33 -13.01
CA GLU A 211 20.64 28.46 -13.10
C GLU A 211 20.01 28.96 -11.78
N ARG A 212 20.61 28.63 -10.64
CA ARG A 212 20.18 29.15 -9.33
C ARG A 212 20.47 30.64 -9.20
N ILE A 213 21.64 31.11 -9.65
CA ILE A 213 22.05 32.51 -9.65
C ILE A 213 21.13 33.30 -10.58
N ILE A 214 20.87 32.84 -11.79
CA ILE A 214 19.97 33.47 -12.75
C ILE A 214 18.55 33.59 -12.18
N ALA A 215 18.02 32.51 -11.55
CA ALA A 215 16.69 32.52 -10.95
C ALA A 215 16.59 33.45 -9.74
N ALA A 216 17.66 33.64 -8.98
CA ALA A 216 17.73 34.59 -7.85
C ALA A 216 17.79 36.04 -8.38
N GLY A 217 18.58 36.32 -9.43
CA GLY A 217 18.67 37.63 -10.05
C GLY A 217 17.37 38.10 -10.73
N ALA A 218 16.63 37.18 -11.34
CA ALA A 218 15.33 37.47 -11.96
C ALA A 218 14.25 37.86 -10.93
N LYS A 219 14.31 37.32 -9.70
CA LYS A 219 13.41 37.70 -8.58
C LYS A 219 13.76 39.07 -7.99
N ALA A 220 15.03 39.46 -7.99
CA ALA A 220 15.46 40.73 -7.49
C ALA A 220 15.08 41.91 -8.41
N ASN A 221 14.88 41.69 -9.70
CA ASN A 221 14.49 42.69 -10.69
C ASN A 221 12.95 42.80 -10.91
N ALA A 222 12.14 42.05 -10.13
CA ALA A 222 10.68 42.05 -10.23
C ALA A 222 9.98 42.74 -9.04
N VAL A 223 10.71 43.60 -8.30
CA VAL A 223 10.20 44.46 -7.21
C VAL A 223 10.26 45.93 -7.61
#